data_de67d1bee88a77e4b7098208c5092964
#
_entry.id   de67d1bee88a77e4b7098208c5092964
#
_cell.length_a   1.000
_cell.length_b   1.000
_cell.length_c   1.000
_cell.angle_alpha   90.00
_cell.angle_beta   90.00
_cell.angle_gamma   90.00
#
_symmetry.space_group_name_H-M   'P 1'
#
loop_
_entity.id
_entity.type
_entity.pdbx_description
1 polymer ?
#
loop_
_entity_poly.entity_id
_entity_poly.type
_entity_poly.pdbx_seq_one_letter_code
_entity_poly.pdbx_strand_id
1 'polypeptide(L)'
;MATTTAALSEIGEELMQLKWTDIREIAIELAEAYPEVDPQYVRFTDMHAWICALDDFDDDPEKSSEGILEGIQMTWIDEMD
;
A
#
# COMPACT_ATOMS: atom_id res chain seq x y z
N MET A 1 -27.07 -17.49 -0.88
CA MET A 1 -26.44 -16.72 -1.96
C MET A 1 -25.58 -15.62 -1.41
N ALA A 2 -26.17 -14.73 -0.66
CA ALA A 2 -25.39 -13.63 -0.06
C ALA A 2 -24.29 -14.13 0.86
N THR A 3 -24.56 -15.20 1.58
CA THR A 3 -23.58 -15.79 2.50
C THR A 3 -22.34 -16.28 1.76
N THR A 4 -22.54 -16.88 0.60
CA THR A 4 -21.41 -17.38 -0.19
C THR A 4 -20.54 -16.22 -0.67
N THR A 5 -21.16 -15.13 -1.10
CA THR A 5 -20.44 -13.96 -1.55
C THR A 5 -19.61 -13.35 -0.42
N ALA A 6 -20.20 -13.26 0.77
CA ALA A 6 -19.50 -12.74 1.93
C ALA A 6 -18.27 -13.58 2.28
N ALA A 7 -18.43 -14.91 2.22
CA ALA A 7 -17.29 -15.79 2.49
C ALA A 7 -16.16 -15.60 1.51
N LEU A 8 -16.48 -15.39 0.24
CA LEU A 8 -15.46 -15.15 -0.78
C LEU A 8 -14.74 -13.82 -0.53
N SER A 9 -15.48 -12.81 -0.08
CA SER A 9 -14.87 -11.52 0.24
C SER A 9 -13.89 -11.65 1.40
N GLU A 10 -14.26 -12.40 2.42
CA GLU A 10 -13.38 -12.60 3.57
C GLU A 10 -12.09 -13.32 3.16
N ILE A 11 -12.20 -14.32 2.32
CA ILE A 11 -11.03 -15.02 1.82
C ILE A 11 -10.14 -14.08 1.04
N GLY A 12 -10.75 -13.21 0.24
CA GLY A 12 -9.99 -12.20 -0.52
C GLY A 12 -9.22 -11.27 0.38
N GLU A 13 -9.85 -10.82 1.45
CA GLU A 13 -9.18 -9.93 2.40
C GLU A 13 -7.99 -10.61 3.06
N GLU A 14 -8.14 -11.85 3.45
CA GLU A 14 -7.05 -12.58 4.08
C GLU A 14 -5.86 -12.75 3.15
N LEU A 15 -6.12 -12.89 1.86
CA LEU A 15 -5.06 -13.06 0.87
C LEU A 15 -4.39 -11.76 0.48
N MET A 16 -4.95 -10.62 0.90
CA MET A 16 -4.43 -9.30 0.51
C MET A 16 -3.53 -8.68 1.57
N GLN A 17 -2.71 -9.49 2.21
CA GLN A 17 -1.67 -8.97 3.07
C GLN A 17 -0.56 -8.39 2.21
N LEU A 18 -0.20 -7.14 2.48
CA LEU A 18 0.78 -6.43 1.68
C LEU A 18 2.18 -6.62 2.23
N LYS A 19 3.10 -6.90 1.35
CA LYS A 19 4.52 -6.99 1.65
C LYS A 19 5.26 -5.90 0.90
N TRP A 20 6.49 -5.64 1.27
CA TRP A 20 7.27 -4.60 0.60
C TRP A 20 7.40 -4.83 -0.91
N THR A 21 7.29 -6.08 -1.35
CA THR A 21 7.36 -6.41 -2.77
C THR A 21 6.07 -6.10 -3.52
N ASP A 22 4.99 -5.82 -2.81
CA ASP A 22 3.69 -5.49 -3.42
C ASP A 22 3.62 -3.98 -3.71
N ILE A 23 4.56 -3.49 -4.48
CA ILE A 23 4.76 -2.06 -4.72
C ILE A 23 3.50 -1.40 -5.28
N ARG A 24 2.88 -2.02 -6.27
CA ARG A 24 1.70 -1.43 -6.91
C ARG A 24 0.51 -1.35 -5.95
N GLU A 25 0.26 -2.42 -5.23
CA GLU A 25 -0.86 -2.46 -4.29
C GLU A 25 -0.67 -1.47 -3.16
N ILE A 26 0.57 -1.34 -2.68
CA ILE A 26 0.87 -0.34 -1.65
C ILE A 26 0.62 1.07 -2.19
N ALA A 27 1.06 1.34 -3.41
CA ALA A 27 0.87 2.66 -4.02
C ALA A 27 -0.61 2.99 -4.19
N ILE A 28 -1.42 2.01 -4.60
CA ILE A 28 -2.86 2.18 -4.75
C ILE A 28 -3.49 2.50 -3.40
N GLU A 29 -3.11 1.77 -2.35
CA GLU A 29 -3.63 2.00 -1.01
C GLU A 29 -3.26 3.40 -0.52
N LEU A 30 -2.04 3.84 -0.78
CA LEU A 30 -1.62 5.18 -0.40
C LEU A 30 -2.40 6.25 -1.15
N ALA A 31 -2.65 6.04 -2.43
CA ALA A 31 -3.44 6.98 -3.22
C ALA A 31 -4.86 7.10 -2.70
N GLU A 32 -5.43 6.01 -2.24
CA GLU A 32 -6.78 6.01 -1.68
C GLU A 32 -6.83 6.60 -0.29
N ALA A 33 -5.83 6.32 0.53
CA ALA A 33 -5.80 6.79 1.91
C ALA A 33 -5.42 8.28 2.02
N TYR A 34 -4.61 8.75 1.09
CA TYR A 34 -4.09 10.13 1.12
C TYR A 34 -4.32 10.82 -0.22
N PRO A 35 -5.59 11.00 -0.62
CA PRO A 35 -5.89 11.56 -1.95
C PRO A 35 -5.44 13.01 -2.14
N GLU A 36 -5.21 13.73 -1.07
CA GLU A 36 -4.82 15.13 -1.14
C GLU A 36 -3.31 15.34 -1.04
N VAL A 37 -2.56 14.27 -0.82
CA VAL A 37 -1.11 14.35 -0.69
C VAL A 37 -0.48 14.24 -2.07
N ASP A 38 0.48 15.14 -2.35
CA ASP A 38 1.25 15.07 -3.60
C ASP A 38 2.44 14.14 -3.38
N PRO A 39 2.44 12.95 -4.00
CA PRO A 39 3.51 11.98 -3.75
C PRO A 39 4.88 12.45 -4.19
N GLN A 40 4.98 13.46 -5.06
CA GLN A 40 6.27 13.99 -5.48
C GLN A 40 7.02 14.65 -4.34
N TYR A 41 6.30 15.10 -3.32
CA TYR A 41 6.90 15.85 -2.21
C TYR A 41 6.88 15.11 -0.88
N VAL A 42 6.49 13.85 -0.90
CA VAL A 42 6.46 13.03 0.31
C VAL A 42 7.88 12.56 0.65
N ARG A 43 8.24 12.70 1.92
CA ARG A 43 9.52 12.19 2.39
C ARG A 43 9.44 10.68 2.58
N PHE A 44 10.55 9.99 2.37
CA PHE A 44 10.61 8.55 2.55
C PHE A 44 10.28 8.14 3.99
N THR A 45 10.69 8.95 4.97
CA THR A 45 10.38 8.66 6.38
C THR A 45 8.89 8.70 6.64
N ASP A 46 8.19 9.69 6.07
CA ASP A 46 6.75 9.80 6.23
C ASP A 46 6.04 8.66 5.49
N MET A 47 6.47 8.39 4.26
CA MET A 47 5.89 7.33 3.46
C MET A 47 6.06 5.98 4.13
N HIS A 48 7.22 5.72 4.69
CA HIS A 48 7.49 4.48 5.42
C HIS A 48 6.50 4.32 6.59
N ALA A 49 6.32 5.38 7.37
CA ALA A 49 5.40 5.33 8.49
C ALA A 49 3.96 5.08 8.04
N TRP A 50 3.54 5.73 6.96
CA TRP A 50 2.19 5.57 6.43
C TRP A 50 1.96 4.16 5.89
N ILE A 51 2.96 3.59 5.22
CA ILE A 51 2.85 2.23 4.70
C ILE A 51 2.72 1.23 5.85
N CYS A 52 3.54 1.38 6.88
CA CYS A 52 3.48 0.49 8.04
C CYS A 52 2.15 0.60 8.78
N ALA A 53 1.47 1.74 8.66
CA ALA A 53 0.18 1.97 9.29
C ALA A 53 -1.01 1.46 8.47
N LEU A 54 -0.79 1.04 7.23
CA LEU A 54 -1.87 0.48 6.42
C LEU A 54 -2.37 -0.81 7.05
N ASP A 55 -3.69 -0.96 7.12
CA ASP A 55 -4.31 -2.12 7.78
C ASP A 55 -3.87 -3.44 7.15
N ASP A 56 -3.68 -3.44 5.84
CA ASP A 56 -3.33 -4.64 5.11
C ASP A 56 -1.83 -4.92 5.07
N PHE A 57 -1.02 -3.99 5.56
CA PHE A 57 0.42 -4.16 5.50
C PHE A 57 0.89 -5.13 6.59
N ASP A 58 1.58 -6.18 6.17
CA ASP A 58 2.03 -7.23 7.07
C ASP A 58 3.44 -7.69 6.68
N ASP A 59 4.41 -6.84 6.95
CA ASP A 59 5.80 -7.15 6.69
C ASP A 59 6.67 -6.44 7.73
N ASP A 60 7.93 -6.82 7.75
CA ASP A 60 8.90 -6.22 8.69
C ASP A 60 9.21 -4.79 8.26
N PRO A 61 8.95 -3.80 9.13
CA PRO A 61 9.24 -2.40 8.76
C PRO A 61 10.70 -2.16 8.39
N GLU A 62 11.61 -2.97 8.88
CA GLU A 62 13.04 -2.80 8.62
C GLU A 62 13.51 -3.43 7.31
N LYS A 63 12.63 -4.12 6.61
CA LYS A 63 12.99 -4.75 5.34
C LYS A 63 12.80 -3.83 4.13
N SER A 64 12.41 -2.59 4.35
CA SER A 64 12.31 -1.64 3.27
C SER A 64 13.70 -1.22 2.80
N SER A 65 13.76 -0.70 1.59
CA SER A 65 14.98 -0.14 1.03
C SER A 65 14.62 1.13 0.27
N GLU A 66 15.63 1.96 0.00
CA GLU A 66 15.38 3.17 -0.79
C GLU A 66 14.81 2.83 -2.16
N GLY A 67 15.29 1.75 -2.77
CA GLY A 67 14.77 1.33 -4.07
C GLY A 67 13.30 0.95 -4.02
N ILE A 68 12.90 0.24 -2.96
CA ILE A 68 11.50 -0.11 -2.78
C ILE A 68 10.65 1.14 -2.55
N LEU A 69 11.09 2.02 -1.68
CA LEU A 69 10.34 3.25 -1.38
C LEU A 69 10.25 4.14 -2.62
N GLU A 70 11.32 4.24 -3.38
CA GLU A 70 11.33 5.00 -4.62
C GLU A 70 10.35 4.39 -5.63
N GLY A 71 10.35 3.07 -5.76
CA GLY A 71 9.41 2.37 -6.64
C GLY A 71 7.96 2.62 -6.25
N ILE A 72 7.68 2.59 -4.95
CA ILE A 72 6.34 2.89 -4.46
C ILE A 72 5.96 4.33 -4.76
N GLN A 73 6.87 5.27 -4.54
CA GLN A 73 6.61 6.67 -4.81
C GLN A 73 6.32 6.91 -6.30
N MET A 74 7.12 6.32 -7.17
CA MET A 74 6.92 6.47 -8.61
C MET A 74 5.57 5.91 -9.05
N THR A 75 5.21 4.75 -8.52
CA THR A 75 3.93 4.13 -8.84
C THR A 75 2.77 4.96 -8.28
N TRP A 76 2.94 5.49 -7.08
CA TRP A 76 1.93 6.37 -6.47
C TRP A 76 1.71 7.61 -7.32
N ILE A 77 2.80 8.21 -7.82
CA ILE A 77 2.69 9.36 -8.73
C ILE A 77 1.87 8.98 -9.96
N ASP A 78 2.16 7.81 -10.55
CA ASP A 78 1.41 7.34 -11.71
C ASP A 78 -0.08 7.14 -11.40
N GLU A 79 -0.41 6.65 -10.20
CA GLU A 79 -1.80 6.42 -9.83
C GLU A 79 -2.58 7.71 -9.62
N MET A 80 -1.88 8.81 -9.34
CA MET A 80 -2.51 10.11 -9.13
C MET A 80 -2.75 10.88 -10.42
N ASP A 81 -2.19 10.42 -11.50
CA ASP A 81 -2.34 11.09 -12.82
C ASP A 81 -3.69 10.85 -13.45
#